data_71517da750e55e1812e0cadfc2ddbd76
#
_entry.id   71517da750e55e1812e0cadfc2ddbd76
#
_cell.length_a   1.000
_cell.length_b   1.000
_cell.length_c   1.000
_cell.angle_alpha   90.00
_cell.angle_beta   90.00
_cell.angle_gamma   90.00
#
_symmetry.space_group_name_H-M   'P 1'
#
loop_
_entity.id
_entity.type
_entity.pdbx_description
1 polymer ?
#
loop_
_entity_poly.entity_id
_entity_poly.type
_entity_poly.pdbx_seq_one_letter_code
_entity_poly.pdbx_strand_id
1 'polypeptide(L)'
;MSEEKELINVYGARVHNLKDIDVEIPRNSLTVITGLSGSGKSSLAFDTIFAEGQRRYIETFSAYARNFLGGLERPDVDKITGLSPVISIEQKTTNKNPRSTVGTTTEIYDYLRLLYARAGVAYSYLSGEKMVKYTEEQIIGLIHRDYQGKKIFMLAPLVRTRKGHYKELFEQVRKKGYLYVRVDGEVREIVHGMKLDRYKNHDIEVVIDKLVVSEKDDKRLKQSVATAMQQGEGLIMIYDADTREVRHYSKRLMCPVTGLSYKEPAPHNFSFNSPQGACPRCKGLGYVNLIDVDKVIPDRNLSIYEGAIAPLGKYKNAMIFWQIEALLEKYDFTIKTPVKDMPDDAIDEILYGSDERIKIKSTLIHTSSDYFVTYEGIVKYIQMMQEKDASATAQKWAEQFAKTDVCPECKGARLNKEALHFRIHDKNIYELASMDINELYDWLQQVDPFLEDKQRMIAAEILKEIRTRLKFLLDVRSEEHTSELQSHTN
;
A
#
# COMPACT_ATOMS: atom_id res chain seq x y z
N MET A 1 52.25 -1.64 -42.41
CA MET A 1 52.09 -2.29 -41.10
C MET A 1 50.62 -2.71 -41.02
N SER A 2 50.36 -4.02 -41.13
CA SER A 2 49.03 -4.56 -40.95
C SER A 2 48.66 -4.37 -39.43
N GLU A 3 47.60 -3.62 -39.12
CA GLU A 3 47.06 -3.58 -37.80
C GLU A 3 46.70 -5.03 -37.43
N GLU A 4 47.42 -5.61 -36.48
CA GLU A 4 47.02 -6.87 -35.85
C GLU A 4 45.67 -6.61 -35.19
N LYS A 5 44.60 -7.17 -35.77
CA LYS A 5 43.26 -7.09 -35.16
C LYS A 5 43.31 -7.80 -33.81
N GLU A 6 43.09 -7.06 -32.73
CA GLU A 6 42.90 -7.67 -31.43
C GLU A 6 41.64 -8.56 -31.47
N LEU A 7 41.78 -9.84 -31.09
CA LEU A 7 40.71 -10.83 -31.17
C LEU A 7 40.39 -11.38 -29.78
N ILE A 8 39.13 -11.71 -29.58
CA ILE A 8 38.70 -12.63 -28.53
C ILE A 8 38.67 -14.01 -29.18
N ASN A 9 39.51 -14.92 -28.68
CA ASN A 9 39.56 -16.28 -29.18
C ASN A 9 38.94 -17.23 -28.14
N VAL A 10 37.97 -18.00 -28.59
CA VAL A 10 37.29 -19.05 -27.82
C VAL A 10 37.72 -20.39 -28.42
N TYR A 11 38.21 -21.30 -27.59
CA TYR A 11 38.66 -22.63 -28.02
C TYR A 11 37.90 -23.71 -27.23
N GLY A 12 37.34 -24.68 -27.96
CA GLY A 12 36.68 -25.84 -27.39
C GLY A 12 35.46 -25.53 -26.57
N ALA A 13 34.55 -24.68 -26.99
CA ALA A 13 33.33 -24.37 -26.25
C ALA A 13 32.31 -25.51 -26.36
N ARG A 14 31.89 -26.04 -25.20
CA ARG A 14 30.99 -27.19 -25.06
C ARG A 14 29.78 -26.94 -24.11
N VAL A 15 29.55 -25.69 -23.77
CA VAL A 15 28.43 -25.32 -22.88
C VAL A 15 27.09 -25.61 -23.56
N HIS A 16 26.19 -26.28 -22.85
CA HIS A 16 24.88 -26.72 -23.30
C HIS A 16 24.93 -27.53 -24.61
N ASN A 17 24.44 -26.95 -25.70
CA ASN A 17 24.36 -27.61 -27.03
C ASN A 17 25.53 -27.26 -27.96
N LEU A 18 26.54 -26.54 -27.51
CA LEU A 18 27.74 -26.27 -28.26
C LEU A 18 28.55 -27.56 -28.42
N LYS A 19 29.09 -27.78 -29.65
CA LYS A 19 29.75 -29.04 -30.03
C LYS A 19 31.22 -28.82 -30.23
N ASP A 20 31.95 -28.45 -29.16
CA ASP A 20 33.41 -28.27 -29.22
C ASP A 20 33.84 -27.29 -30.31
N ILE A 21 33.29 -26.07 -30.24
CA ILE A 21 33.50 -25.07 -31.28
C ILE A 21 34.62 -24.10 -30.93
N ASP A 22 35.38 -23.70 -31.96
CA ASP A 22 36.36 -22.61 -31.91
C ASP A 22 35.77 -21.38 -32.60
N VAL A 23 35.93 -20.18 -31.99
CA VAL A 23 35.39 -18.93 -32.54
C VAL A 23 36.36 -17.79 -32.28
N GLU A 24 36.59 -16.98 -33.33
CA GLU A 24 37.36 -15.74 -33.25
C GLU A 24 36.42 -14.54 -33.41
N ILE A 25 36.44 -13.62 -32.45
CA ILE A 25 35.57 -12.44 -32.43
C ILE A 25 36.47 -11.19 -32.42
N PRO A 26 36.32 -10.27 -33.38
CA PRO A 26 37.11 -9.05 -33.39
C PRO A 26 36.73 -8.13 -32.23
N ARG A 27 37.75 -7.56 -31.58
CA ARG A 27 37.53 -6.53 -30.55
C ARG A 27 37.27 -5.18 -31.17
N ASN A 28 36.73 -4.23 -30.39
CA ASN A 28 36.43 -2.87 -30.82
C ASN A 28 35.50 -2.80 -32.06
N SER A 29 34.59 -3.77 -32.17
CA SER A 29 33.67 -3.90 -33.31
C SER A 29 32.31 -4.39 -32.87
N LEU A 30 31.27 -4.13 -33.66
CA LEU A 30 29.95 -4.72 -33.48
C LEU A 30 29.93 -6.10 -34.15
N THR A 31 29.76 -7.15 -33.35
CA THR A 31 29.62 -8.53 -33.81
C THR A 31 28.19 -9.02 -33.59
N VAL A 32 27.54 -9.53 -34.63
CA VAL A 32 26.18 -10.07 -34.57
C VAL A 32 26.23 -11.59 -34.68
N ILE A 33 25.67 -12.28 -33.67
CA ILE A 33 25.56 -13.74 -33.65
C ILE A 33 24.14 -14.12 -34.09
N THR A 34 24.03 -14.80 -35.24
CA THR A 34 22.77 -15.20 -35.85
C THR A 34 22.62 -16.72 -35.93
N GLY A 35 21.41 -17.21 -36.10
CA GLY A 35 21.11 -18.63 -36.25
C GLY A 35 19.70 -18.99 -35.80
N LEU A 36 19.31 -20.24 -36.05
CA LEU A 36 18.00 -20.78 -35.62
C LEU A 36 17.84 -20.79 -34.12
N SER A 37 16.57 -20.81 -33.64
CA SER A 37 16.29 -21.01 -32.19
C SER A 37 16.92 -22.32 -31.72
N GLY A 38 17.57 -22.34 -30.57
CA GLY A 38 18.25 -23.51 -30.03
C GLY A 38 19.62 -23.80 -30.64
N SER A 39 20.17 -22.95 -31.55
CA SER A 39 21.50 -23.17 -32.19
C SER A 39 22.72 -22.88 -31.29
N GLY A 40 22.51 -22.44 -30.02
CA GLY A 40 23.62 -22.15 -29.11
C GLY A 40 24.11 -20.72 -29.10
N LYS A 41 23.41 -19.76 -29.75
CA LYS A 41 23.82 -18.32 -29.79
C LYS A 41 23.96 -17.74 -28.36
N SER A 42 22.97 -17.93 -27.54
CA SER A 42 22.98 -17.47 -26.14
C SER A 42 24.00 -18.23 -25.31
N SER A 43 24.16 -19.53 -25.54
CA SER A 43 25.16 -20.35 -24.86
C SER A 43 26.59 -19.89 -25.16
N LEU A 44 26.87 -19.46 -26.38
CA LEU A 44 28.19 -18.89 -26.72
C LEU A 44 28.38 -17.50 -26.09
N ALA A 45 27.40 -16.60 -26.25
CA ALA A 45 27.55 -15.21 -25.83
C ALA A 45 27.50 -15.06 -24.30
N PHE A 46 26.46 -15.62 -23.65
CA PHE A 46 26.21 -15.42 -22.22
C PHE A 46 26.83 -16.53 -21.35
N ASP A 47 26.55 -17.80 -21.67
CA ASP A 47 26.94 -18.91 -20.79
C ASP A 47 28.42 -19.30 -20.97
N THR A 48 29.11 -18.83 -22.04
CA THR A 48 30.54 -19.07 -22.29
C THR A 48 31.37 -17.79 -22.14
N ILE A 49 31.19 -16.81 -23.04
CA ILE A 49 32.08 -15.63 -23.10
C ILE A 49 31.85 -14.69 -21.93
N PHE A 50 30.58 -14.32 -21.67
CA PHE A 50 30.24 -13.45 -20.53
C PHE A 50 30.54 -14.15 -19.20
N ALA A 51 30.13 -15.41 -19.02
CA ALA A 51 30.37 -16.15 -17.79
C ALA A 51 31.85 -16.24 -17.42
N GLU A 52 32.73 -16.54 -18.37
CA GLU A 52 34.18 -16.59 -18.13
C GLU A 52 34.77 -15.19 -17.85
N GLY A 53 34.28 -14.16 -18.56
CA GLY A 53 34.72 -12.79 -18.30
C GLY A 53 34.32 -12.30 -16.91
N GLN A 54 33.10 -12.59 -16.48
CA GLN A 54 32.60 -12.27 -15.13
C GLN A 54 33.37 -13.06 -14.06
N ARG A 55 33.60 -14.35 -14.28
CA ARG A 55 34.38 -15.19 -13.37
C ARG A 55 35.77 -14.62 -13.13
N ARG A 56 36.51 -14.27 -14.19
CA ARG A 56 37.85 -13.65 -14.11
C ARG A 56 37.81 -12.29 -13.40
N TYR A 57 36.79 -11.49 -13.65
CA TYR A 57 36.63 -10.22 -12.95
C TYR A 57 36.43 -10.39 -11.45
N ILE A 58 35.58 -11.35 -11.03
CA ILE A 58 35.36 -11.67 -9.61
C ILE A 58 36.61 -12.25 -8.95
N GLU A 59 37.46 -12.99 -9.69
CA GLU A 59 38.74 -13.48 -9.18
C GLU A 59 39.71 -12.38 -8.76
N THR A 60 39.55 -11.16 -9.30
CA THR A 60 40.36 -10.00 -8.88
C THR A 60 39.97 -9.43 -7.51
N PHE A 61 38.83 -9.83 -6.96
CA PHE A 61 38.34 -9.35 -5.67
C PHE A 61 39.04 -10.07 -4.48
N SER A 62 38.93 -9.43 -3.30
CA SER A 62 39.41 -10.04 -2.06
C SER A 62 38.70 -11.37 -1.75
N ALA A 63 39.34 -12.24 -1.00
CA ALA A 63 38.75 -13.53 -0.60
C ALA A 63 37.40 -13.36 0.13
N TYR A 64 37.25 -12.31 0.93
CA TYR A 64 36.00 -11.96 1.60
C TYR A 64 34.88 -11.62 0.61
N ALA A 65 35.17 -10.75 -0.34
CA ALA A 65 34.17 -10.36 -1.36
C ALA A 65 33.76 -11.54 -2.26
N ARG A 66 34.70 -12.42 -2.62
CA ARG A 66 34.42 -13.64 -3.40
C ARG A 66 33.49 -14.60 -2.65
N ASN A 67 33.70 -14.81 -1.36
CA ASN A 67 32.82 -15.66 -0.55
C ASN A 67 31.39 -15.08 -0.44
N PHE A 68 31.25 -13.76 -0.45
CA PHE A 68 29.95 -13.08 -0.38
C PHE A 68 29.20 -13.12 -1.71
N LEU A 69 29.91 -12.97 -2.85
CA LEU A 69 29.33 -12.97 -4.19
C LEU A 69 29.02 -14.39 -4.73
N GLY A 70 29.48 -15.44 -4.04
CA GLY A 70 29.39 -16.82 -4.48
C GLY A 70 30.46 -17.19 -5.52
N GLY A 71 30.91 -18.46 -5.52
CA GLY A 71 31.80 -18.97 -6.53
C GLY A 71 31.08 -19.17 -7.85
N LEU A 72 31.56 -18.53 -8.92
CA LEU A 72 31.07 -18.81 -10.27
C LEU A 72 31.75 -20.07 -10.79
N GLU A 73 30.98 -21.02 -11.31
CA GLU A 73 31.52 -22.20 -11.97
C GLU A 73 32.19 -21.78 -13.30
N ARG A 74 33.29 -22.42 -13.63
CA ARG A 74 33.99 -22.22 -14.89
C ARG A 74 33.14 -22.83 -16.02
N PRO A 75 32.82 -22.07 -17.10
CA PRO A 75 32.14 -22.66 -18.25
C PRO A 75 32.99 -23.78 -18.88
N ASP A 76 32.33 -24.76 -19.49
CA ASP A 76 32.99 -25.85 -20.22
C ASP A 76 33.60 -25.35 -21.53
N VAL A 77 34.84 -24.88 -21.42
CA VAL A 77 35.62 -24.31 -22.53
C VAL A 77 37.10 -24.55 -22.24
N ASP A 78 37.85 -24.90 -23.26
CA ASP A 78 39.27 -25.18 -23.09
C ASP A 78 40.04 -23.90 -22.74
N LYS A 79 39.89 -22.86 -23.53
CA LYS A 79 40.58 -21.58 -23.33
C LYS A 79 39.83 -20.42 -23.94
N ILE A 80 39.83 -19.26 -23.29
CA ILE A 80 39.40 -17.98 -23.87
C ILE A 80 40.50 -16.96 -23.63
N THR A 81 40.92 -16.26 -24.72
CA THR A 81 41.90 -15.18 -24.64
C THR A 81 41.30 -13.87 -25.16
N GLY A 82 41.92 -12.73 -24.82
CA GLY A 82 41.50 -11.42 -25.28
C GLY A 82 40.27 -10.83 -24.59
N LEU A 83 39.75 -11.45 -23.51
CA LEU A 83 38.61 -10.92 -22.75
C LEU A 83 39.01 -9.65 -21.99
N SER A 84 38.15 -8.63 -22.10
CA SER A 84 38.11 -7.46 -21.21
C SER A 84 37.05 -7.67 -20.11
N PRO A 85 36.95 -6.78 -19.12
CA PRO A 85 35.79 -6.75 -18.24
C PRO A 85 34.49 -6.69 -19.04
N VAL A 86 33.53 -7.53 -18.71
CA VAL A 86 32.33 -7.78 -19.51
C VAL A 86 31.10 -7.21 -18.82
N ILE A 87 30.15 -6.72 -19.61
CA ILE A 87 28.80 -6.33 -19.18
C ILE A 87 27.81 -7.09 -20.07
N SER A 88 26.82 -7.72 -19.46
CA SER A 88 25.70 -8.37 -20.14
C SER A 88 24.42 -7.59 -19.93
N ILE A 89 23.66 -7.40 -20.99
CA ILE A 89 22.30 -6.90 -20.95
C ILE A 89 21.41 -8.02 -21.52
N GLU A 90 20.65 -8.66 -20.67
CA GLU A 90 19.78 -9.78 -21.02
C GLU A 90 18.32 -9.34 -21.07
N GLN A 91 17.57 -9.88 -22.02
CA GLN A 91 16.13 -9.79 -22.01
C GLN A 91 15.58 -10.74 -20.98
N LYS A 92 15.08 -10.23 -19.84
CA LYS A 92 14.40 -11.04 -18.85
C LYS A 92 13.00 -11.40 -19.34
N THR A 93 12.77 -12.65 -19.64
CA THR A 93 11.47 -13.16 -20.12
C THR A 93 10.44 -13.33 -18.99
N THR A 94 10.85 -13.31 -17.72
CA THR A 94 9.94 -13.43 -16.57
C THR A 94 10.47 -12.63 -15.37
N ASN A 95 9.75 -11.60 -14.98
CA ASN A 95 10.00 -10.90 -13.73
C ASN A 95 9.05 -11.43 -12.64
N LYS A 96 9.58 -12.21 -11.70
CA LYS A 96 8.82 -12.77 -10.56
C LYS A 96 8.54 -11.75 -9.45
N ASN A 97 9.10 -10.54 -9.54
CA ASN A 97 8.88 -9.53 -8.52
C ASN A 97 7.62 -8.69 -8.83
N PRO A 98 6.52 -8.86 -8.08
CA PRO A 98 5.27 -8.13 -8.34
C PRO A 98 5.38 -6.62 -8.12
N ARG A 99 6.51 -6.13 -7.63
CA ARG A 99 6.78 -4.71 -7.38
C ARG A 99 7.66 -4.06 -8.43
N SER A 100 8.19 -4.83 -9.37
CA SER A 100 8.97 -4.32 -10.50
C SER A 100 8.02 -4.05 -11.67
N THR A 101 7.88 -2.79 -12.03
CA THR A 101 7.01 -2.32 -13.11
C THR A 101 7.83 -1.48 -14.10
N VAL A 102 7.30 -1.25 -15.31
CA VAL A 102 7.93 -0.35 -16.30
C VAL A 102 8.28 0.99 -15.67
N GLY A 103 7.32 1.59 -14.94
CA GLY A 103 7.53 2.88 -14.29
C GLY A 103 8.64 2.92 -13.25
N THR A 104 8.83 1.82 -12.49
CA THR A 104 9.90 1.74 -11.47
C THR A 104 11.26 1.42 -12.08
N THR A 105 11.31 0.62 -13.14
CA THR A 105 12.55 0.26 -13.80
C THR A 105 13.12 1.43 -14.62
N THR A 106 12.25 2.26 -15.20
CA THR A 106 12.61 3.46 -15.97
C THR A 106 12.79 4.71 -15.09
N GLU A 107 12.59 4.60 -13.79
CA GLU A 107 12.58 5.70 -12.81
C GLU A 107 11.48 6.75 -13.04
N ILE A 108 10.62 6.59 -14.05
CA ILE A 108 9.52 7.53 -14.33
C ILE A 108 8.58 7.65 -13.13
N TYR A 109 8.28 6.53 -12.48
CA TYR A 109 7.42 6.53 -11.27
C TYR A 109 8.05 7.28 -10.09
N ASP A 110 9.39 7.32 -9.99
CA ASP A 110 10.10 8.06 -8.95
C ASP A 110 9.96 9.57 -9.15
N TYR A 111 10.03 10.02 -10.40
CA TYR A 111 9.75 11.41 -10.75
C TYR A 111 8.27 11.78 -10.57
N LEU A 112 7.34 10.88 -10.90
CA LEU A 112 5.91 11.09 -10.61
C LEU A 112 5.67 11.25 -9.11
N ARG A 113 6.26 10.43 -8.26
CA ARG A 113 6.16 10.56 -6.80
C ARG A 113 6.68 11.92 -6.32
N LEU A 114 7.80 12.38 -6.87
CA LEU A 114 8.36 13.69 -6.57
C LEU A 114 7.43 14.81 -7.02
N LEU A 115 6.87 14.70 -8.22
CA LEU A 115 5.93 15.66 -8.80
C LEU A 115 4.68 15.82 -7.91
N TYR A 116 4.05 14.72 -7.50
CA TYR A 116 2.88 14.76 -6.62
C TYR A 116 3.21 15.29 -5.21
N ALA A 117 4.38 14.97 -4.67
CA ALA A 117 4.81 15.49 -3.38
C ALA A 117 5.08 17.00 -3.39
N ARG A 118 5.47 17.58 -4.52
CA ARG A 118 5.87 19.00 -4.63
C ARG A 118 4.80 19.90 -5.24
N ALA A 119 4.05 19.39 -6.21
CA ALA A 119 3.07 20.16 -6.98
C ALA A 119 1.64 19.63 -6.87
N GLY A 120 1.41 18.46 -6.25
CA GLY A 120 0.09 17.88 -6.09
C GLY A 120 -0.81 18.69 -5.15
N VAL A 121 -2.07 18.86 -5.53
CA VAL A 121 -3.13 19.48 -4.72
C VAL A 121 -3.86 18.39 -3.95
N ALA A 122 -3.92 18.53 -2.63
CA ALA A 122 -4.61 17.57 -1.77
C ALA A 122 -6.12 17.82 -1.71
N TYR A 123 -6.89 16.74 -1.75
CA TYR A 123 -8.35 16.75 -1.56
C TYR A 123 -8.72 15.77 -0.42
N SER A 124 -9.79 16.10 0.31
CA SER A 124 -10.29 15.24 1.39
C SER A 124 -10.97 14.00 0.81
N TYR A 125 -10.56 12.80 1.22
CA TYR A 125 -11.24 11.57 0.82
C TYR A 125 -12.63 11.39 1.47
N LEU A 126 -13.00 12.24 2.44
CA LEU A 126 -14.32 12.23 3.09
C LEU A 126 -15.32 13.15 2.41
N SER A 127 -14.90 14.35 1.99
CA SER A 127 -15.78 15.37 1.44
C SER A 127 -15.52 15.73 -0.02
N GLY A 128 -14.36 15.34 -0.57
CA GLY A 128 -13.92 15.77 -1.90
C GLY A 128 -13.40 17.21 -1.96
N GLU A 129 -13.47 17.96 -0.86
CA GLU A 129 -13.04 19.35 -0.81
C GLU A 129 -11.52 19.51 -0.86
N LYS A 130 -11.05 20.61 -1.52
CA LYS A 130 -9.63 20.97 -1.56
C LYS A 130 -9.13 21.23 -0.14
N MET A 131 -8.02 20.63 0.22
CA MET A 131 -7.39 20.85 1.51
C MET A 131 -6.60 22.16 1.52
N VAL A 132 -6.63 22.83 2.63
CA VAL A 132 -6.00 24.14 2.85
C VAL A 132 -4.99 24.09 3.96
N LYS A 133 -4.02 24.99 3.88
CA LYS A 133 -2.97 25.20 4.88
C LYS A 133 -2.90 26.71 5.13
N TYR A 134 -3.00 27.13 6.38
CA TYR A 134 -3.02 28.54 6.73
C TYR A 134 -1.79 28.91 7.58
N THR A 135 -1.28 30.12 7.40
CA THR A 135 -0.37 30.74 8.39
C THR A 135 -1.17 31.29 9.57
N GLU A 136 -0.50 31.59 10.68
CA GLU A 136 -1.18 32.20 11.83
C GLU A 136 -1.84 33.54 11.48
N GLU A 137 -1.15 34.37 10.69
CA GLU A 137 -1.68 35.66 10.23
C GLU A 137 -2.94 35.48 9.38
N GLN A 138 -2.94 34.50 8.48
CA GLN A 138 -4.12 34.18 7.67
C GLN A 138 -5.29 33.70 8.53
N ILE A 139 -5.03 32.87 9.56
CA ILE A 139 -6.07 32.42 10.49
C ILE A 139 -6.66 33.60 11.25
N ILE A 140 -5.82 34.48 11.78
CA ILE A 140 -6.27 35.69 12.49
C ILE A 140 -7.11 36.56 11.57
N GLY A 141 -6.66 36.80 10.34
CA GLY A 141 -7.41 37.55 9.34
C GLY A 141 -8.79 36.94 8.99
N LEU A 142 -8.85 35.61 8.86
CA LEU A 142 -10.09 34.89 8.63
C LEU A 142 -11.03 34.97 9.84
N ILE A 143 -10.51 34.88 11.08
CA ILE A 143 -11.31 35.03 12.29
C ILE A 143 -11.92 36.42 12.36
N HIS A 144 -11.14 37.48 12.10
CA HIS A 144 -11.66 38.85 12.07
C HIS A 144 -12.73 39.01 10.98
N ARG A 145 -12.51 38.50 9.77
CA ARG A 145 -13.46 38.64 8.67
C ARG A 145 -14.80 37.93 8.94
N ASP A 146 -14.76 36.69 9.48
CA ASP A 146 -15.92 35.79 9.52
C ASP A 146 -16.66 35.85 10.88
N TYR A 147 -16.01 36.37 11.95
CA TYR A 147 -16.54 36.34 13.32
C TYR A 147 -16.54 37.74 14.01
N GLN A 148 -16.34 38.82 13.27
CA GLN A 148 -16.38 40.17 13.86
C GLN A 148 -17.69 40.41 14.64
N GLY A 149 -17.55 40.80 15.91
CA GLY A 149 -18.68 41.04 16.82
C GLY A 149 -19.33 39.80 17.41
N LYS A 150 -18.95 38.59 17.00
CA LYS A 150 -19.49 37.33 17.46
C LYS A 150 -18.72 36.79 18.67
N LYS A 151 -19.45 36.04 19.51
CA LYS A 151 -18.87 35.29 20.61
C LYS A 151 -18.38 33.95 20.13
N ILE A 152 -17.09 33.72 20.24
CA ILE A 152 -16.44 32.46 19.82
C ILE A 152 -15.74 31.76 20.97
N PHE A 153 -15.66 30.43 20.88
CA PHE A 153 -14.77 29.62 21.70
C PHE A 153 -13.64 29.12 20.82
N MET A 154 -12.44 29.37 21.26
CA MET A 154 -11.24 28.86 20.61
C MET A 154 -10.87 27.52 21.24
N LEU A 155 -10.83 26.46 20.42
CA LEU A 155 -10.65 25.10 20.85
C LEU A 155 -9.37 24.52 20.27
N ALA A 156 -8.69 23.67 21.04
CA ALA A 156 -7.56 22.88 20.54
C ALA A 156 -7.90 21.37 20.67
N PRO A 157 -7.90 20.61 19.56
CA PRO A 157 -8.21 19.18 19.62
C PRO A 157 -7.08 18.40 20.31
N LEU A 158 -7.46 17.56 21.29
CA LEU A 158 -6.54 16.67 22.00
C LEU A 158 -6.73 15.20 21.65
N VAL A 159 -7.98 14.79 21.40
CA VAL A 159 -8.34 13.40 21.03
C VAL A 159 -9.35 13.46 19.89
N ARG A 160 -9.17 12.59 18.88
CA ARG A 160 -10.09 12.44 17.76
C ARG A 160 -10.44 10.97 17.56
N THR A 161 -11.72 10.66 17.65
CA THR A 161 -12.34 9.36 17.37
C THR A 161 -11.59 8.18 17.96
N ARG A 162 -11.25 8.26 19.26
CA ARG A 162 -10.51 7.22 19.98
C ARG A 162 -11.26 6.75 21.22
N LYS A 163 -11.21 5.43 21.45
CA LYS A 163 -11.74 4.81 22.68
C LYS A 163 -10.86 5.12 23.88
N GLY A 164 -11.45 5.33 25.04
CA GLY A 164 -10.72 5.55 26.28
C GLY A 164 -11.54 6.27 27.36
N HIS A 165 -11.16 6.15 28.62
CA HIS A 165 -11.84 6.84 29.74
C HIS A 165 -11.28 8.25 30.01
N TYR A 166 -10.09 8.58 29.53
CA TYR A 166 -9.42 9.90 29.51
C TYR A 166 -9.29 10.63 30.86
N LYS A 167 -9.40 9.94 31.99
CA LYS A 167 -9.30 10.56 33.33
C LYS A 167 -8.00 11.33 33.53
N GLU A 168 -6.87 10.74 33.17
CA GLU A 168 -5.54 11.36 33.30
C GLU A 168 -5.39 12.58 32.38
N LEU A 169 -5.96 12.54 31.17
CA LEU A 169 -5.96 13.67 30.26
C LEU A 169 -6.68 14.88 30.85
N PHE A 170 -7.88 14.68 31.40
CA PHE A 170 -8.65 15.77 32.04
C PHE A 170 -7.92 16.35 33.24
N GLU A 171 -7.25 15.55 34.05
CA GLU A 171 -6.43 16.03 35.16
C GLU A 171 -5.21 16.84 34.69
N GLN A 172 -4.54 16.40 33.61
CA GLN A 172 -3.44 17.13 33.01
C GLN A 172 -3.90 18.48 32.44
N VAL A 173 -5.02 18.53 31.72
CA VAL A 173 -5.60 19.74 31.14
C VAL A 173 -5.97 20.73 32.27
N ARG A 174 -6.57 20.24 33.34
CA ARG A 174 -6.91 21.03 34.52
C ARG A 174 -5.67 21.59 35.23
N LYS A 175 -4.61 20.78 35.39
CA LYS A 175 -3.32 21.23 35.97
C LYS A 175 -2.67 22.33 35.15
N LYS A 176 -2.89 22.37 33.83
CA LYS A 176 -2.44 23.46 32.94
C LYS A 176 -3.29 24.73 33.07
N GLY A 177 -4.33 24.74 33.89
CA GLY A 177 -5.20 25.92 34.14
C GLY A 177 -6.44 26.01 33.25
N TYR A 178 -6.72 25.03 32.39
CA TYR A 178 -7.94 25.03 31.56
C TYR A 178 -9.13 24.47 32.35
N LEU A 179 -10.25 25.19 32.28
CA LEU A 179 -11.46 24.86 33.05
C LEU A 179 -12.52 24.12 32.23
N TYR A 180 -12.47 24.22 30.90
CA TYR A 180 -13.51 23.71 30.03
C TYR A 180 -12.92 22.83 28.92
N VAL A 181 -13.66 21.79 28.56
CA VAL A 181 -13.44 20.95 27.39
C VAL A 181 -14.73 20.84 26.60
N ARG A 182 -14.63 20.61 25.30
CA ARG A 182 -15.72 20.14 24.47
C ARG A 182 -15.53 18.65 24.26
N VAL A 183 -16.54 17.84 24.63
CA VAL A 183 -16.53 16.38 24.54
C VAL A 183 -17.70 15.96 23.68
N ASP A 184 -17.45 15.26 22.61
CA ASP A 184 -18.46 14.75 21.67
C ASP A 184 -19.47 15.83 21.23
N GLY A 185 -18.98 17.05 21.01
CA GLY A 185 -19.78 18.19 20.59
C GLY A 185 -20.31 19.07 21.71
N GLU A 186 -20.25 18.67 22.99
CA GLU A 186 -20.78 19.43 24.13
C GLU A 186 -19.67 20.07 24.95
N VAL A 187 -19.80 21.36 25.25
CA VAL A 187 -18.88 22.07 26.15
C VAL A 187 -19.23 21.76 27.60
N ARG A 188 -18.26 21.25 28.35
CA ARG A 188 -18.40 20.83 29.74
C ARG A 188 -17.27 21.41 30.60
N GLU A 189 -17.56 21.64 31.88
CA GLU A 189 -16.55 22.00 32.88
C GLU A 189 -15.77 20.73 33.30
N ILE A 190 -14.45 20.88 33.47
CA ILE A 190 -13.59 19.78 33.92
C ILE A 190 -13.73 19.65 35.42
N VAL A 191 -14.44 18.62 35.87
CA VAL A 191 -14.59 18.28 37.30
C VAL A 191 -13.54 17.27 37.74
N HIS A 192 -13.23 17.25 39.04
CA HIS A 192 -12.29 16.27 39.57
C HIS A 192 -12.78 14.84 39.36
N GLY A 193 -11.90 13.98 38.85
CA GLY A 193 -12.23 12.59 38.57
C GLY A 193 -13.08 12.36 37.32
N MET A 194 -13.28 13.37 36.49
CA MET A 194 -14.00 13.26 35.18
C MET A 194 -13.47 12.09 34.35
N LYS A 195 -14.37 11.25 33.85
CA LYS A 195 -14.08 10.10 33.00
C LYS A 195 -15.18 9.90 31.97
N LEU A 196 -14.82 9.32 30.83
CA LEU A 196 -15.72 8.97 29.73
C LEU A 196 -15.90 7.45 29.63
N ASP A 197 -16.83 7.01 28.78
CA ASP A 197 -17.07 5.60 28.52
C ASP A 197 -15.87 4.99 27.75
N ARG A 198 -15.22 3.99 28.35
CA ARG A 198 -14.00 3.37 27.82
C ARG A 198 -14.20 2.71 26.44
N TYR A 199 -15.41 2.27 26.13
CA TYR A 199 -15.72 1.46 24.95
C TYR A 199 -16.21 2.30 23.76
N LYS A 200 -16.55 3.57 23.98
CA LYS A 200 -16.98 4.49 22.94
C LYS A 200 -15.83 5.30 22.38
N ASN A 201 -15.94 5.69 21.10
CA ASN A 201 -15.03 6.66 20.51
C ASN A 201 -15.44 8.06 21.00
N HIS A 202 -14.44 8.86 21.35
CA HIS A 202 -14.64 10.23 21.83
C HIS A 202 -13.80 11.21 21.03
N ASP A 203 -14.35 12.42 20.86
CA ASP A 203 -13.66 13.61 20.41
C ASP A 203 -13.55 14.59 21.60
N ILE A 204 -12.32 15.03 21.89
CA ILE A 204 -12.05 15.90 23.05
C ILE A 204 -11.22 17.09 22.60
N GLU A 205 -11.78 18.29 22.79
CA GLU A 205 -11.09 19.55 22.52
C GLU A 205 -11.00 20.37 23.83
N VAL A 206 -9.83 20.97 24.09
CA VAL A 206 -9.69 21.91 25.20
C VAL A 206 -10.14 23.30 24.78
N VAL A 207 -10.90 23.98 25.62
CA VAL A 207 -11.30 25.38 25.43
C VAL A 207 -10.14 26.27 25.88
N ILE A 208 -9.45 26.90 24.93
CA ILE A 208 -8.32 27.77 25.18
C ILE A 208 -8.79 29.16 25.64
N ASP A 209 -9.77 29.70 24.92
CA ASP A 209 -10.31 31.03 25.23
C ASP A 209 -11.79 31.13 24.81
N LYS A 210 -12.50 32.06 25.47
CA LYS A 210 -13.86 32.47 25.16
C LYS A 210 -13.86 33.98 25.01
N LEU A 211 -14.02 34.49 23.80
CA LEU A 211 -13.91 35.93 23.53
C LEU A 211 -14.96 36.39 22.51
N VAL A 212 -15.23 37.69 22.52
CA VAL A 212 -15.96 38.37 21.45
C VAL A 212 -14.91 38.96 20.51
N VAL A 213 -14.99 38.66 19.20
CA VAL A 213 -14.01 39.11 18.24
C VAL A 213 -14.17 40.61 18.01
N SER A 214 -13.14 41.41 18.38
CA SER A 214 -13.12 42.84 18.17
C SER A 214 -11.70 43.31 17.85
N GLU A 215 -11.58 44.42 17.14
CA GLU A 215 -10.26 45.02 16.84
C GLU A 215 -9.49 45.46 18.12
N LYS A 216 -10.23 45.75 19.20
CA LYS A 216 -9.64 46.14 20.49
C LYS A 216 -8.91 45.00 21.18
N ASP A 217 -9.32 43.75 20.89
CA ASP A 217 -8.80 42.51 21.51
C ASP A 217 -7.79 41.77 20.63
N ASP A 218 -7.27 42.42 19.58
CA ASP A 218 -6.36 41.78 18.60
C ASP A 218 -5.14 41.11 19.26
N LYS A 219 -4.55 41.75 20.28
CA LYS A 219 -3.42 41.17 21.01
C LYS A 219 -3.80 39.90 21.75
N ARG A 220 -4.99 39.86 22.37
CA ARG A 220 -5.51 38.66 23.06
C ARG A 220 -5.83 37.55 22.06
N LEU A 221 -6.48 37.91 20.93
CA LEU A 221 -6.77 36.97 19.86
C LEU A 221 -5.50 36.29 19.33
N LYS A 222 -4.44 37.07 19.03
CA LYS A 222 -3.15 36.54 18.58
C LYS A 222 -2.53 35.58 19.59
N GLN A 223 -2.55 35.93 20.87
CA GLN A 223 -2.01 35.08 21.94
C GLN A 223 -2.83 33.81 22.10
N SER A 224 -4.14 33.88 22.02
CA SER A 224 -5.03 32.72 22.11
C SER A 224 -4.89 31.77 20.90
N VAL A 225 -4.71 32.33 19.67
CA VAL A 225 -4.41 31.52 18.47
C VAL A 225 -3.08 30.80 18.62
N ALA A 226 -2.02 31.49 19.05
CA ALA A 226 -0.71 30.85 19.26
C ALA A 226 -0.78 29.72 20.31
N THR A 227 -1.47 29.97 21.43
CA THR A 227 -1.69 28.97 22.49
C THR A 227 -2.51 27.76 21.97
N ALA A 228 -3.59 28.01 21.23
CA ALA A 228 -4.42 26.96 20.66
C ALA A 228 -3.64 26.12 19.64
N MET A 229 -2.84 26.75 18.79
CA MET A 229 -1.94 26.09 17.85
C MET A 229 -0.92 25.20 18.55
N GLN A 230 -0.36 25.67 19.66
CA GLN A 230 0.61 24.90 20.45
C GLN A 230 -0.06 23.67 21.08
N GLN A 231 -1.22 23.83 21.73
CA GLN A 231 -1.91 22.73 22.39
C GLN A 231 -2.53 21.72 21.40
N GLY A 232 -3.01 22.19 20.24
CA GLY A 232 -3.61 21.37 19.18
C GLY A 232 -2.62 20.89 18.11
N GLU A 233 -1.30 20.99 18.36
CA GLU A 233 -0.23 20.56 17.42
C GLU A 233 -0.39 21.14 16.01
N GLY A 234 -0.74 22.42 15.94
CA GLY A 234 -0.96 23.15 14.68
C GLY A 234 -2.40 23.11 14.15
N LEU A 235 -3.32 22.57 14.93
CA LEU A 235 -4.76 22.54 14.64
C LEU A 235 -5.50 23.42 15.65
N ILE A 236 -6.43 24.23 15.15
CA ILE A 236 -7.37 24.96 15.99
C ILE A 236 -8.80 24.82 15.44
N MET A 237 -9.77 24.96 16.31
CA MET A 237 -11.18 24.98 15.97
C MET A 237 -11.81 26.25 16.54
N ILE A 238 -12.60 26.91 15.73
CA ILE A 238 -13.42 28.05 16.16
C ILE A 238 -14.86 27.58 16.23
N TYR A 239 -15.41 27.63 17.44
CA TYR A 239 -16.80 27.33 17.73
C TYR A 239 -17.57 28.63 17.90
N ASP A 240 -18.53 28.87 17.03
CA ASP A 240 -19.47 30.01 17.15
C ASP A 240 -20.50 29.68 18.24
N ALA A 241 -20.55 30.50 19.28
CA ALA A 241 -21.44 30.25 20.44
C ALA A 241 -22.94 30.41 20.10
N ASP A 242 -23.26 31.16 19.07
CA ASP A 242 -24.66 31.47 18.68
C ASP A 242 -25.19 30.43 17.69
N THR A 243 -24.43 30.09 16.63
CA THR A 243 -24.84 29.14 15.61
C THR A 243 -24.50 27.67 15.95
N ARG A 244 -23.58 27.46 16.90
CA ARG A 244 -22.97 26.16 17.27
C ARG A 244 -22.15 25.51 16.13
N GLU A 245 -21.85 26.26 15.10
CA GLU A 245 -21.01 25.81 14.00
C GLU A 245 -19.54 25.77 14.41
N VAL A 246 -18.80 24.82 13.82
CA VAL A 246 -17.39 24.63 14.05
C VAL A 246 -16.64 24.78 12.74
N ARG A 247 -15.62 25.65 12.73
CA ARG A 247 -14.66 25.71 11.62
C ARG A 247 -13.27 25.34 12.09
N HIS A 248 -12.58 24.60 11.23
CA HIS A 248 -11.23 24.11 11.50
C HIS A 248 -10.20 24.92 10.73
N TYR A 249 -9.08 25.23 11.40
CA TYR A 249 -7.93 25.90 10.80
C TYR A 249 -6.67 25.13 11.16
N SER A 250 -5.70 25.05 10.24
CA SER A 250 -4.47 24.30 10.47
C SER A 250 -3.27 24.88 9.74
N LYS A 251 -2.11 24.74 10.35
CA LYS A 251 -0.81 24.89 9.68
C LYS A 251 -0.45 23.69 8.80
N ARG A 252 -1.17 22.55 8.93
CA ARG A 252 -1.02 21.37 8.09
C ARG A 252 -2.13 21.36 7.03
N LEU A 253 -1.95 20.55 5.99
CA LEU A 253 -3.01 20.30 5.01
C LEU A 253 -4.23 19.72 5.72
N MET A 254 -5.36 20.40 5.63
CA MET A 254 -6.59 20.02 6.32
C MET A 254 -7.82 20.40 5.51
N CYS A 255 -8.82 19.55 5.58
CA CYS A 255 -10.16 19.85 5.07
C CYS A 255 -10.85 20.85 6.01
N PRO A 256 -11.28 22.03 5.53
CA PRO A 256 -11.91 23.04 6.39
C PRO A 256 -13.29 22.59 6.93
N VAL A 257 -13.97 21.67 6.23
CA VAL A 257 -15.30 21.16 6.58
C VAL A 257 -15.20 20.00 7.59
N THR A 258 -14.40 18.97 7.29
CA THR A 258 -14.36 17.74 8.09
C THR A 258 -13.26 17.74 9.16
N GLY A 259 -12.30 18.68 9.07
CA GLY A 259 -11.12 18.71 9.93
C GLY A 259 -10.14 17.56 9.69
N LEU A 260 -10.38 16.71 8.65
CA LEU A 260 -9.43 15.69 8.23
C LEU A 260 -8.12 16.35 7.83
N SER A 261 -7.00 15.89 8.38
CA SER A 261 -5.68 16.45 8.08
C SER A 261 -4.73 15.39 7.54
N TYR A 262 -3.94 15.77 6.53
CA TYR A 262 -2.86 14.96 5.99
C TYR A 262 -1.51 15.43 6.52
N LYS A 263 -0.56 14.50 6.57
CA LYS A 263 0.84 14.85 6.81
C LYS A 263 1.39 15.66 5.63
N GLU A 264 2.48 16.38 5.86
CA GLU A 264 3.21 17.07 4.78
C GLU A 264 3.60 16.01 3.71
N PRO A 265 3.23 16.21 2.43
CA PRO A 265 3.48 15.23 1.40
C PRO A 265 4.97 15.08 1.11
N ALA A 266 5.43 13.84 1.09
CA ALA A 266 6.80 13.49 0.71
C ALA A 266 6.77 12.35 -0.32
N PRO A 267 7.81 12.16 -1.15
CA PRO A 267 7.79 11.16 -2.22
C PRO A 267 7.46 9.73 -1.76
N HIS A 268 7.84 9.37 -0.54
CA HIS A 268 7.53 8.06 0.02
C HIS A 268 6.03 7.84 0.32
N ASN A 269 5.23 8.92 0.49
CA ASN A 269 3.78 8.82 0.66
C ASN A 269 3.07 8.38 -0.62
N PHE A 270 3.70 8.53 -1.78
CA PHE A 270 3.20 8.13 -3.10
C PHE A 270 3.84 6.84 -3.62
N SER A 271 4.56 6.11 -2.76
CA SER A 271 5.22 4.86 -3.13
C SER A 271 4.43 3.67 -2.60
N PHE A 272 4.03 2.76 -3.49
CA PHE A 272 3.43 1.48 -3.11
C PHE A 272 4.46 0.51 -2.48
N ASN A 273 5.76 0.83 -2.54
CA ASN A 273 6.84 0.09 -1.88
C ASN A 273 7.15 0.62 -0.47
N SER A 274 6.58 1.77 -0.09
CA SER A 274 6.77 2.39 1.22
C SER A 274 5.57 2.11 2.12
N PRO A 275 5.75 1.75 3.40
CA PRO A 275 4.65 1.58 4.36
C PRO A 275 3.75 2.81 4.52
N GLN A 276 4.30 4.02 4.28
CA GLN A 276 3.56 5.28 4.36
C GLN A 276 2.64 5.52 3.17
N GLY A 277 2.98 4.99 1.99
CA GLY A 277 2.21 5.18 0.76
C GLY A 277 1.38 3.97 0.36
N ALA A 278 1.80 2.77 0.75
CA ALA A 278 1.14 1.53 0.36
C ALA A 278 -0.27 1.41 0.95
N CYS A 279 -1.18 0.81 0.19
CA CYS A 279 -2.48 0.37 0.69
C CYS A 279 -2.29 -0.55 1.91
N PRO A 280 -2.92 -0.29 3.05
CA PRO A 280 -2.73 -1.08 4.26
C PRO A 280 -3.19 -2.54 4.11
N ARG A 281 -4.21 -2.79 3.27
CA ARG A 281 -4.77 -4.13 3.05
C ARG A 281 -3.88 -5.01 2.17
N CYS A 282 -3.52 -4.55 0.98
CA CYS A 282 -2.70 -5.35 0.04
C CYS A 282 -1.20 -5.07 0.16
N LYS A 283 -0.77 -4.17 1.05
CA LYS A 283 0.64 -3.80 1.28
C LYS A 283 1.37 -3.41 -0.02
N GLY A 284 0.67 -2.72 -0.91
CA GLY A 284 1.21 -2.23 -2.17
C GLY A 284 1.19 -3.22 -3.33
N LEU A 285 0.56 -4.38 -3.19
CA LEU A 285 0.48 -5.38 -4.27
C LEU A 285 -0.61 -5.08 -5.30
N GLY A 286 -1.69 -4.42 -4.89
CA GLY A 286 -2.86 -4.14 -5.75
C GLY A 286 -3.89 -5.26 -5.76
N TYR A 287 -3.53 -6.46 -5.32
CA TYR A 287 -4.39 -7.63 -5.22
C TYR A 287 -4.27 -8.29 -3.83
N VAL A 288 -5.22 -9.12 -3.51
CA VAL A 288 -5.26 -9.88 -2.24
C VAL A 288 -5.66 -11.34 -2.55
N ASN A 289 -5.19 -12.25 -1.73
CA ASN A 289 -5.65 -13.62 -1.78
C ASN A 289 -6.90 -13.73 -0.90
N LEU A 290 -8.03 -13.94 -1.53
CA LEU A 290 -9.30 -14.21 -0.88
C LEU A 290 -9.55 -15.71 -0.87
N ILE A 291 -10.33 -16.18 0.10
CA ILE A 291 -10.77 -17.58 0.08
C ILE A 291 -11.90 -17.69 -0.94
N ASP A 292 -11.76 -18.65 -1.84
CA ASP A 292 -12.71 -18.97 -2.89
C ASP A 292 -13.78 -19.92 -2.35
N VAL A 293 -14.98 -19.42 -2.17
CA VAL A 293 -16.10 -20.19 -1.61
C VAL A 293 -16.43 -21.40 -2.48
N ASP A 294 -16.31 -21.31 -3.81
CA ASP A 294 -16.56 -22.42 -4.73
C ASP A 294 -15.52 -23.53 -4.58
N LYS A 295 -14.29 -23.20 -4.18
CA LYS A 295 -13.29 -24.20 -3.82
C LYS A 295 -13.48 -24.77 -2.42
N VAL A 296 -14.09 -23.99 -1.51
CA VAL A 296 -14.41 -24.45 -0.16
C VAL A 296 -15.60 -25.41 -0.19
N ILE A 297 -16.62 -25.14 -0.99
CA ILE A 297 -17.81 -25.98 -1.19
C ILE A 297 -17.96 -26.30 -2.69
N PRO A 298 -17.14 -27.22 -3.22
CA PRO A 298 -17.13 -27.50 -4.67
C PRO A 298 -18.37 -28.28 -5.18
N ASP A 299 -19.00 -29.04 -4.31
CA ASP A 299 -20.23 -29.78 -4.64
C ASP A 299 -21.29 -29.59 -3.53
N ARG A 300 -22.28 -28.77 -3.84
CA ARG A 300 -23.42 -28.51 -2.93
C ARG A 300 -24.43 -29.68 -2.83
N ASN A 301 -24.32 -30.73 -3.68
CA ASN A 301 -25.15 -31.93 -3.55
C ASN A 301 -24.69 -32.82 -2.40
N LEU A 302 -23.45 -32.69 -1.96
CA LEU A 302 -22.93 -33.40 -0.81
C LEU A 302 -23.40 -32.76 0.51
N SER A 303 -23.51 -33.57 1.53
CA SER A 303 -23.66 -33.13 2.90
C SER A 303 -22.29 -32.81 3.54
N ILE A 304 -22.30 -32.07 4.64
CA ILE A 304 -21.06 -31.78 5.42
C ILE A 304 -20.46 -33.11 5.95
N TYR A 305 -21.32 -34.06 6.30
CA TYR A 305 -20.88 -35.39 6.73
C TYR A 305 -20.13 -36.14 5.61
N GLU A 306 -20.55 -36.02 4.38
CA GLU A 306 -19.91 -36.63 3.18
C GLU A 306 -18.69 -35.85 2.69
N GLY A 307 -18.43 -34.64 3.20
CA GLY A 307 -17.27 -33.83 2.88
C GLY A 307 -17.55 -32.66 1.95
N ALA A 308 -18.76 -32.12 1.92
CA ALA A 308 -19.10 -30.93 1.12
C ALA A 308 -18.14 -29.74 1.39
N ILE A 309 -17.63 -29.60 2.63
CA ILE A 309 -16.62 -28.60 3.00
C ILE A 309 -15.24 -29.20 2.75
N ALA A 310 -14.69 -28.99 1.55
CA ALA A 310 -13.43 -29.56 1.09
C ALA A 310 -12.25 -29.36 2.08
N PRO A 311 -12.07 -28.18 2.73
CA PRO A 311 -11.04 -27.99 3.74
C PRO A 311 -11.12 -28.93 4.95
N LEU A 312 -12.29 -29.37 5.34
CA LEU A 312 -12.49 -30.28 6.46
C LEU A 312 -12.46 -31.75 6.04
N GLY A 313 -12.82 -32.02 4.77
CA GLY A 313 -13.03 -33.38 4.26
C GLY A 313 -14.24 -34.07 4.88
N LYS A 314 -14.29 -35.41 4.83
CA LYS A 314 -15.36 -36.19 5.46
C LYS A 314 -15.39 -36.03 6.95
N TYR A 315 -16.57 -36.21 7.53
CA TYR A 315 -16.80 -36.12 8.97
C TYR A 315 -15.74 -36.84 9.80
N LYS A 316 -15.26 -36.16 10.83
CA LYS A 316 -14.38 -36.68 11.86
C LYS A 316 -14.89 -36.22 13.22
N ASN A 317 -14.65 -37.01 14.24
CA ASN A 317 -15.01 -36.65 15.62
C ASN A 317 -14.06 -35.54 16.12
N ALA A 318 -14.31 -34.30 15.72
CA ALA A 318 -13.48 -33.12 16.01
C ALA A 318 -14.35 -31.91 16.35
N MET A 319 -13.80 -31.01 17.17
CA MET A 319 -14.48 -29.82 17.72
C MET A 319 -15.18 -28.98 16.62
N ILE A 320 -14.55 -28.79 15.47
CA ILE A 320 -15.11 -27.97 14.40
C ILE A 320 -16.42 -28.55 13.83
N PHE A 321 -16.52 -29.88 13.72
CA PHE A 321 -17.77 -30.52 13.28
C PHE A 321 -18.88 -30.40 14.33
N TRP A 322 -18.54 -30.49 15.62
CA TRP A 322 -19.50 -30.30 16.71
C TRP A 322 -20.03 -28.86 16.75
N GLN A 323 -19.16 -27.88 16.46
CA GLN A 323 -19.56 -26.48 16.36
C GLN A 323 -20.52 -26.27 15.21
N ILE A 324 -20.24 -26.84 14.02
CA ILE A 324 -21.11 -26.75 12.84
C ILE A 324 -22.44 -27.46 13.11
N GLU A 325 -22.43 -28.62 13.77
CA GLU A 325 -23.65 -29.36 14.13
C GLU A 325 -24.53 -28.54 15.07
N ALA A 326 -23.96 -27.96 16.11
CA ALA A 326 -24.67 -27.10 17.05
C ALA A 326 -25.20 -25.79 16.40
N LEU A 327 -24.50 -25.27 15.39
CA LEU A 327 -24.95 -24.12 14.60
C LEU A 327 -26.15 -24.48 13.73
N LEU A 328 -26.09 -25.64 13.03
CA LEU A 328 -27.18 -26.11 12.19
C LEU A 328 -28.46 -26.45 12.96
N GLU A 329 -28.37 -26.87 14.22
CA GLU A 329 -29.54 -27.07 15.09
C GLU A 329 -30.40 -25.79 15.22
N LYS A 330 -29.79 -24.60 15.16
CA LYS A 330 -30.51 -23.30 15.16
C LYS A 330 -31.45 -23.14 13.95
N TYR A 331 -31.12 -23.80 12.85
CA TYR A 331 -31.87 -23.74 11.61
C TYR A 331 -32.73 -24.99 11.34
N ASP A 332 -32.82 -25.92 12.30
CA ASP A 332 -33.50 -27.22 12.17
C ASP A 332 -32.87 -28.13 11.08
N PHE A 333 -31.56 -27.98 10.82
CA PHE A 333 -30.79 -28.81 9.90
C PHE A 333 -29.76 -29.68 10.61
N THR A 334 -29.23 -30.66 9.89
CA THR A 334 -28.17 -31.55 10.38
C THR A 334 -26.98 -31.54 9.44
N ILE A 335 -25.82 -31.99 9.90
CA ILE A 335 -24.61 -32.17 9.06
C ILE A 335 -24.78 -33.19 7.93
N LYS A 336 -25.86 -34.00 7.95
CA LYS A 336 -26.21 -34.99 6.90
C LYS A 336 -27.12 -34.40 5.82
N THR A 337 -27.62 -33.19 5.99
CA THR A 337 -28.40 -32.50 4.96
C THR A 337 -27.49 -32.03 3.84
N PRO A 338 -27.82 -32.22 2.54
CA PRO A 338 -27.08 -31.63 1.44
C PRO A 338 -27.02 -30.12 1.56
N VAL A 339 -25.85 -29.52 1.24
CA VAL A 339 -25.65 -28.09 1.36
C VAL A 339 -26.62 -27.26 0.51
N LYS A 340 -27.05 -27.79 -0.66
CA LYS A 340 -28.03 -27.11 -1.52
C LYS A 340 -29.40 -26.91 -0.87
N ASP A 341 -29.75 -27.76 0.10
CA ASP A 341 -31.05 -27.74 0.79
C ASP A 341 -31.02 -26.88 2.07
N MET A 342 -29.85 -26.31 2.42
CA MET A 342 -29.65 -25.38 3.55
C MET A 342 -29.93 -23.93 3.12
N PRO A 343 -30.47 -23.09 4.01
CA PRO A 343 -30.65 -21.66 3.74
C PRO A 343 -29.29 -20.95 3.65
N ASP A 344 -29.23 -19.90 2.83
CA ASP A 344 -27.99 -19.13 2.62
C ASP A 344 -27.42 -18.55 3.92
N ASP A 345 -28.28 -18.11 4.86
CA ASP A 345 -27.87 -17.60 6.18
C ASP A 345 -27.09 -18.67 6.98
N ALA A 346 -27.52 -19.93 6.94
CA ALA A 346 -26.79 -21.02 7.61
C ALA A 346 -25.43 -21.31 6.94
N ILE A 347 -25.40 -21.24 5.61
CA ILE A 347 -24.14 -21.38 4.84
C ILE A 347 -23.19 -20.24 5.17
N ASP A 348 -23.68 -19.00 5.23
CA ASP A 348 -22.90 -17.84 5.58
C ASP A 348 -22.33 -17.91 6.99
N GLU A 349 -23.14 -18.34 7.99
CA GLU A 349 -22.64 -18.55 9.34
C GLU A 349 -21.57 -19.68 9.39
N ILE A 350 -21.73 -20.76 8.63
CA ILE A 350 -20.70 -21.80 8.51
C ILE A 350 -19.41 -21.25 7.92
N LEU A 351 -19.48 -20.43 6.86
CA LEU A 351 -18.33 -19.89 6.17
C LEU A 351 -17.63 -18.78 6.94
N TYR A 352 -18.39 -17.82 7.46
CA TYR A 352 -17.84 -16.57 8.02
C TYR A 352 -17.89 -16.47 9.53
N GLY A 353 -18.58 -17.41 10.19
CA GLY A 353 -18.73 -17.42 11.63
C GLY A 353 -20.03 -16.78 12.14
N SER A 354 -20.27 -16.91 13.43
CA SER A 354 -21.41 -16.33 14.13
C SER A 354 -20.96 -15.51 15.33
N ASP A 355 -21.56 -14.33 15.52
CA ASP A 355 -21.32 -13.48 16.70
C ASP A 355 -21.98 -14.06 17.96
N GLU A 356 -22.93 -14.99 17.79
CA GLU A 356 -23.61 -15.66 18.87
C GLU A 356 -22.76 -16.77 19.48
N ARG A 357 -22.86 -16.97 20.78
CA ARG A 357 -22.22 -18.11 21.44
C ARG A 357 -23.01 -19.37 21.16
N ILE A 358 -22.35 -20.35 20.58
CA ILE A 358 -22.91 -21.64 20.24
C ILE A 358 -22.76 -22.58 21.44
N LYS A 359 -23.85 -23.29 21.79
CA LYS A 359 -23.87 -24.25 22.86
C LYS A 359 -23.49 -25.66 22.34
N ILE A 360 -22.34 -26.17 22.76
CA ILE A 360 -21.92 -27.54 22.47
C ILE A 360 -22.40 -28.44 23.64
N LYS A 361 -23.18 -29.49 23.32
CA LYS A 361 -23.71 -30.40 24.30
C LYS A 361 -22.60 -31.19 25.01
N SER A 362 -22.73 -31.36 26.32
CA SER A 362 -21.79 -32.09 27.15
C SER A 362 -21.56 -33.55 26.71
N THR A 363 -22.57 -34.17 26.09
CA THR A 363 -22.47 -35.53 25.53
C THR A 363 -21.46 -35.68 24.42
N LEU A 364 -21.22 -34.62 23.65
CA LEU A 364 -20.25 -34.63 22.55
C LEU A 364 -18.80 -34.47 23.01
N ILE A 365 -18.59 -33.72 24.10
CA ILE A 365 -17.27 -33.42 24.67
C ILE A 365 -16.93 -34.23 25.91
N HIS A 366 -17.78 -35.18 26.30
CA HIS A 366 -17.61 -36.03 27.48
C HIS A 366 -17.31 -35.28 28.77
N THR A 367 -17.97 -34.13 28.98
CA THR A 367 -17.87 -33.32 30.21
C THR A 367 -19.16 -33.32 31.01
N SER A 368 -19.10 -32.84 32.23
CA SER A 368 -20.27 -32.73 33.11
C SER A 368 -21.16 -31.51 32.87
N SER A 369 -20.73 -30.57 32.03
CA SER A 369 -21.44 -29.33 31.74
C SER A 369 -21.33 -28.92 30.28
N ASP A 370 -22.36 -28.26 29.78
CA ASP A 370 -22.37 -27.70 28.43
C ASP A 370 -21.33 -26.59 28.29
N TYR A 371 -20.72 -26.50 27.08
CA TYR A 371 -19.67 -25.57 26.76
C TYR A 371 -20.12 -24.53 25.72
N PHE A 372 -19.85 -23.25 25.97
CA PHE A 372 -20.22 -22.16 25.05
C PHE A 372 -19.01 -21.63 24.35
N VAL A 373 -19.01 -21.65 23.01
CA VAL A 373 -17.94 -21.17 22.16
C VAL A 373 -18.45 -20.19 21.12
N THR A 374 -17.57 -19.33 20.65
CA THR A 374 -17.81 -18.51 19.46
C THR A 374 -17.26 -19.27 18.25
N TYR A 375 -18.07 -19.40 17.21
CA TYR A 375 -17.66 -20.05 15.98
C TYR A 375 -17.12 -19.00 14.99
N GLU A 376 -15.86 -19.13 14.61
CA GLU A 376 -15.16 -18.13 13.79
C GLU A 376 -15.30 -18.32 12.28
N GLY A 377 -15.87 -19.45 11.83
CA GLY A 377 -16.09 -19.76 10.42
C GLY A 377 -14.91 -20.45 9.73
N ILE A 378 -15.23 -21.17 8.64
CA ILE A 378 -14.25 -21.90 7.82
C ILE A 378 -13.28 -20.98 7.11
N VAL A 379 -13.74 -19.83 6.63
CA VAL A 379 -12.88 -18.82 5.96
C VAL A 379 -11.76 -18.38 6.89
N LYS A 380 -12.09 -18.03 8.14
CA LYS A 380 -11.09 -17.63 9.12
C LYS A 380 -10.14 -18.76 9.50
N TYR A 381 -10.66 -19.98 9.61
CA TYR A 381 -9.83 -21.16 9.84
C TYR A 381 -8.77 -21.34 8.74
N ILE A 382 -9.15 -21.19 7.45
CA ILE A 382 -8.20 -21.26 6.33
C ILE A 382 -7.22 -20.08 6.37
N GLN A 383 -7.69 -18.87 6.68
CA GLN A 383 -6.83 -17.67 6.79
C GLN A 383 -5.75 -17.82 7.87
N MET A 384 -6.08 -18.40 9.01
CA MET A 384 -5.08 -18.69 10.06
C MET A 384 -3.99 -19.64 9.58
N MET A 385 -4.32 -20.59 8.68
CA MET A 385 -3.33 -21.49 8.08
C MET A 385 -2.48 -20.81 6.98
N GLN A 386 -2.88 -19.64 6.49
CA GLN A 386 -2.08 -18.81 5.57
C GLN A 386 -1.10 -17.88 6.28
N GLU A 387 -1.22 -17.71 7.60
CA GLU A 387 -0.34 -16.82 8.37
C GLU A 387 1.10 -17.34 8.37
N LYS A 388 2.05 -16.41 8.54
CA LYS A 388 3.49 -16.72 8.50
C LYS A 388 3.95 -17.70 9.59
N ASP A 389 3.20 -17.76 10.70
CA ASP A 389 3.51 -18.63 11.83
C ASP A 389 2.99 -20.07 11.63
N ALA A 390 2.20 -20.32 10.59
CA ALA A 390 1.76 -21.64 10.23
C ALA A 390 2.88 -22.43 9.52
N SER A 391 2.82 -23.78 9.61
CA SER A 391 3.79 -24.63 8.93
C SER A 391 3.71 -24.48 7.39
N ALA A 392 4.83 -24.69 6.68
CA ALA A 392 4.87 -24.62 5.22
C ALA A 392 3.85 -25.56 4.54
N THR A 393 3.56 -26.70 5.16
CA THR A 393 2.53 -27.65 4.68
C THR A 393 1.14 -27.06 4.84
N ALA A 394 0.84 -26.41 5.96
CA ALA A 394 -0.45 -25.74 6.19
C ALA A 394 -0.67 -24.57 5.24
N GLN A 395 0.37 -23.78 4.98
CA GLN A 395 0.31 -22.67 4.01
C GLN A 395 0.00 -23.18 2.60
N LYS A 396 0.72 -24.20 2.10
CA LYS A 396 0.46 -24.83 0.78
C LYS A 396 -0.93 -25.43 0.69
N TRP A 397 -1.44 -26.01 1.77
CA TRP A 397 -2.79 -26.53 1.83
C TRP A 397 -3.82 -25.41 1.72
N ALA A 398 -3.64 -24.33 2.47
CA ALA A 398 -4.56 -23.18 2.46
C ALA A 398 -4.55 -22.42 1.12
N GLU A 399 -3.41 -22.38 0.41
CA GLU A 399 -3.28 -21.80 -0.94
C GLU A 399 -4.22 -22.46 -1.97
N GLN A 400 -4.56 -23.74 -1.82
CA GLN A 400 -5.47 -24.44 -2.74
C GLN A 400 -6.88 -23.84 -2.75
N PHE A 401 -7.30 -23.24 -1.63
CA PHE A 401 -8.60 -22.60 -1.46
C PHE A 401 -8.55 -21.09 -1.71
N ALA A 402 -7.38 -20.56 -2.09
CA ALA A 402 -7.22 -19.15 -2.39
C ALA A 402 -7.54 -18.82 -3.85
N LYS A 403 -8.04 -17.61 -4.05
CA LYS A 403 -8.18 -16.94 -5.33
C LYS A 403 -7.55 -15.54 -5.21
N THR A 404 -6.68 -15.21 -6.15
CA THR A 404 -6.14 -13.87 -6.25
C THR A 404 -7.20 -12.96 -6.88
N ASP A 405 -7.53 -11.88 -6.20
CA ASP A 405 -8.50 -10.90 -6.67
C ASP A 405 -7.99 -9.47 -6.43
N VAL A 406 -8.55 -8.53 -7.16
CA VAL A 406 -8.23 -7.11 -7.02
C VAL A 406 -8.52 -6.66 -5.59
N CYS A 407 -7.60 -5.91 -4.99
CA CYS A 407 -7.78 -5.43 -3.63
C CYS A 407 -9.03 -4.53 -3.52
N PRO A 408 -10.03 -4.87 -2.71
CA PRO A 408 -11.29 -4.13 -2.63
C PRO A 408 -11.12 -2.73 -2.01
N GLU A 409 -10.04 -2.49 -1.27
CA GLU A 409 -9.78 -1.19 -0.65
C GLU A 409 -9.17 -0.19 -1.64
N CYS A 410 -8.12 -0.57 -2.36
CA CYS A 410 -7.43 0.31 -3.31
C CYS A 410 -7.84 0.07 -4.77
N LYS A 411 -8.66 -0.94 -5.06
CA LYS A 411 -9.15 -1.29 -6.42
C LYS A 411 -8.02 -1.38 -7.44
N GLY A 412 -6.91 -2.02 -7.05
CA GLY A 412 -5.73 -2.17 -7.89
C GLY A 412 -4.70 -1.04 -7.80
N ALA A 413 -5.05 0.11 -7.24
CA ALA A 413 -4.19 1.30 -7.21
C ALA A 413 -2.93 1.17 -6.33
N ARG A 414 -2.79 0.13 -5.51
CA ARG A 414 -1.62 -0.18 -4.66
C ARG A 414 -1.35 0.84 -3.54
N LEU A 415 -1.92 2.03 -3.61
CA LEU A 415 -1.68 3.15 -2.70
C LEU A 415 -2.80 3.29 -1.65
N ASN A 416 -2.50 3.99 -0.58
CA ASN A 416 -3.48 4.34 0.45
C ASN A 416 -4.43 5.45 -0.04
N LYS A 417 -5.52 5.67 0.72
CA LYS A 417 -6.55 6.66 0.37
C LYS A 417 -6.02 8.08 0.31
N GLU A 418 -5.08 8.45 1.20
CA GLU A 418 -4.52 9.80 1.22
C GLU A 418 -3.75 10.08 -0.07
N ALA A 419 -2.83 9.19 -0.47
CA ALA A 419 -2.04 9.35 -1.69
C ALA A 419 -2.90 9.46 -2.96
N LEU A 420 -4.00 8.71 -3.03
CA LEU A 420 -4.93 8.73 -4.17
C LEU A 420 -5.78 10.01 -4.26
N HIS A 421 -5.80 10.83 -3.21
CA HIS A 421 -6.54 12.09 -3.18
C HIS A 421 -5.65 13.32 -3.37
N PHE A 422 -4.40 13.12 -3.79
CA PHE A 422 -3.60 14.19 -4.38
C PHE A 422 -3.79 14.20 -5.90
N ARG A 423 -4.00 15.38 -6.48
CA ARG A 423 -4.21 15.56 -7.92
C ARG A 423 -3.27 16.60 -8.50
N ILE A 424 -2.88 16.38 -9.75
CA ILE A 424 -2.29 17.39 -10.62
C ILE A 424 -3.29 17.58 -11.75
N HIS A 425 -3.81 18.80 -11.87
CA HIS A 425 -4.99 19.10 -12.67
C HIS A 425 -6.16 18.18 -12.24
N ASP A 426 -6.56 17.21 -13.05
CA ASP A 426 -7.68 16.29 -12.82
C ASP A 426 -7.27 14.87 -12.41
N LYS A 427 -5.98 14.52 -12.50
CA LYS A 427 -5.48 13.15 -12.34
C LYS A 427 -4.75 12.92 -11.03
N ASN A 428 -4.96 11.76 -10.41
CA ASN A 428 -4.11 11.26 -9.35
C ASN A 428 -2.93 10.43 -9.92
N ILE A 429 -1.97 10.07 -9.07
CA ILE A 429 -0.76 9.37 -9.50
C ILE A 429 -1.04 7.97 -10.10
N TYR A 430 -2.08 7.28 -9.62
CA TYR A 430 -2.46 5.97 -10.14
C TYR A 430 -3.09 6.11 -11.55
N GLU A 431 -3.97 7.09 -11.74
CA GLU A 431 -4.58 7.37 -13.04
C GLU A 431 -3.53 7.68 -14.09
N LEU A 432 -2.50 8.47 -13.76
CA LEU A 432 -1.38 8.73 -14.67
C LEU A 432 -0.54 7.47 -14.92
N ALA A 433 -0.25 6.70 -13.88
CA ALA A 433 0.56 5.49 -14.01
C ALA A 433 -0.16 4.34 -14.74
N SER A 434 -1.48 4.43 -14.89
CA SER A 434 -2.32 3.47 -15.61
C SER A 434 -2.62 3.88 -17.05
N MET A 435 -2.10 5.02 -17.51
CA MET A 435 -2.18 5.43 -18.92
C MET A 435 -1.13 4.69 -19.75
N ASP A 436 -1.45 4.45 -21.01
CA ASP A 436 -0.46 4.06 -21.98
C ASP A 436 0.65 5.11 -22.07
N ILE A 437 1.87 4.70 -22.36
CA ILE A 437 3.02 5.61 -22.40
C ILE A 437 2.80 6.77 -23.40
N ASN A 438 2.13 6.51 -24.54
CA ASN A 438 1.73 7.55 -25.49
C ASN A 438 0.77 8.57 -24.88
N GLU A 439 -0.33 8.08 -24.27
CA GLU A 439 -1.33 8.94 -23.64
C GLU A 439 -0.74 9.76 -22.49
N LEU A 440 0.12 9.14 -21.69
CA LEU A 440 0.82 9.83 -20.61
C LEU A 440 1.74 10.93 -21.14
N TYR A 441 2.47 10.67 -22.23
CA TYR A 441 3.34 11.66 -22.84
C TYR A 441 2.55 12.86 -23.36
N ASP A 442 1.43 12.61 -24.08
CA ASP A 442 0.55 13.65 -24.61
C ASP A 442 -0.09 14.47 -23.50
N TRP A 443 -0.58 13.82 -22.44
CA TRP A 443 -1.14 14.50 -21.29
C TRP A 443 -0.11 15.40 -20.60
N LEU A 444 1.13 14.91 -20.42
CA LEU A 444 2.21 15.69 -19.83
C LEU A 444 2.64 16.87 -20.68
N GLN A 445 2.52 16.80 -22.01
CA GLN A 445 2.78 17.96 -22.89
C GLN A 445 1.74 19.07 -22.70
N GLN A 446 0.52 18.72 -22.32
CA GLN A 446 -0.61 19.64 -22.21
C GLN A 446 -0.86 20.16 -20.79
N VAL A 447 -0.21 19.63 -19.75
CA VAL A 447 -0.53 19.94 -18.35
C VAL A 447 -0.08 21.32 -17.90
N ASP A 448 0.95 21.92 -18.49
CA ASP A 448 1.55 23.19 -18.03
C ASP A 448 0.55 24.36 -17.87
N PRO A 449 -0.41 24.59 -18.79
CA PRO A 449 -1.39 25.67 -18.66
C PRO A 449 -2.34 25.50 -17.45
N PHE A 450 -2.53 24.27 -16.97
CA PHE A 450 -3.44 23.98 -15.87
C PHE A 450 -2.79 24.09 -14.48
N LEU A 451 -1.46 24.30 -14.45
CA LEU A 451 -0.72 24.47 -13.20
C LEU A 451 -0.73 25.95 -12.79
N GLU A 452 -0.96 26.20 -11.49
CA GLU A 452 -0.73 27.51 -10.88
C GLU A 452 0.74 27.93 -11.07
N ASP A 453 1.05 29.23 -11.15
CA ASP A 453 2.40 29.73 -11.41
C ASP A 453 3.48 29.12 -10.48
N LYS A 454 3.15 29.03 -9.19
CA LYS A 454 4.04 28.41 -8.20
C LYS A 454 4.25 26.92 -8.48
N GLN A 455 3.20 26.20 -8.83
CA GLN A 455 3.28 24.78 -9.17
C GLN A 455 4.10 24.56 -10.44
N ARG A 456 3.91 25.41 -11.46
CA ARG A 456 4.63 25.36 -12.72
C ARG A 456 6.14 25.52 -12.51
N MET A 457 6.54 26.52 -11.70
CA MET A 457 7.95 26.71 -11.35
C MET A 457 8.57 25.51 -10.65
N ILE A 458 7.85 24.91 -9.70
CA ILE A 458 8.32 23.74 -8.95
C ILE A 458 8.37 22.49 -9.83
N ALA A 459 7.39 22.31 -10.72
CA ALA A 459 7.23 21.12 -11.53
C ALA A 459 8.12 21.10 -12.79
N ALA A 460 8.62 22.25 -13.25
CA ALA A 460 9.28 22.42 -14.54
C ALA A 460 10.41 21.40 -14.82
N GLU A 461 11.38 21.28 -13.92
CA GLU A 461 12.50 20.35 -14.08
C GLU A 461 12.03 18.88 -13.97
N ILE A 462 11.07 18.60 -13.10
CA ILE A 462 10.54 17.24 -12.90
C ILE A 462 9.78 16.79 -14.16
N LEU A 463 8.94 17.66 -14.71
CA LEU A 463 8.19 17.38 -15.94
C LEU A 463 9.12 17.19 -17.14
N LYS A 464 10.19 17.98 -17.24
CA LYS A 464 11.22 17.85 -18.28
C LYS A 464 11.87 16.45 -18.21
N GLU A 465 12.26 16.01 -17.03
CA GLU A 465 12.89 14.69 -16.84
C GLU A 465 11.94 13.55 -17.22
N ILE A 466 10.66 13.62 -16.80
CA ILE A 466 9.66 12.61 -17.15
C ILE A 466 9.45 12.59 -18.67
N ARG A 467 9.25 13.76 -19.31
CA ARG A 467 9.06 13.87 -20.76
C ARG A 467 10.24 13.31 -21.55
N THR A 468 11.46 13.57 -21.09
CA THR A 468 12.68 13.06 -21.73
C THR A 468 12.74 11.54 -21.69
N ARG A 469 12.42 10.92 -20.54
CA ARG A 469 12.40 9.46 -20.41
C ARG A 469 11.30 8.79 -21.21
N LEU A 470 10.09 9.36 -21.16
CA LEU A 470 8.98 8.87 -21.98
C LEU A 470 9.28 8.97 -23.47
N LYS A 471 9.82 10.12 -23.92
CA LYS A 471 10.23 10.30 -25.32
C LYS A 471 11.24 9.25 -25.74
N PHE A 472 12.23 8.96 -24.89
CA PHE A 472 13.22 7.92 -25.18
C PHE A 472 12.55 6.55 -25.40
N LEU A 473 11.60 6.14 -24.53
CA LEU A 473 10.87 4.89 -24.70
C LEU A 473 10.09 4.85 -26.02
N LEU A 474 9.45 5.97 -26.41
CA LEU A 474 8.71 6.09 -27.66
C LEU A 474 9.64 6.06 -28.88
N ASP A 475 10.78 6.74 -28.81
CA ASP A 475 11.78 6.82 -29.94
C ASP A 475 12.42 5.45 -30.19
N VAL A 476 12.68 4.65 -29.17
CA VAL A 476 13.23 3.29 -29.30
C VAL A 476 12.22 2.32 -29.91
N ARG A 477 10.95 2.70 -30.03
CA ARG A 477 9.86 1.86 -30.55
C ARG A 477 9.82 0.48 -29.88
N SER A 478 10.06 0.43 -28.58
CA SER A 478 9.91 -0.80 -27.80
C SER A 478 8.44 -1.24 -27.83
N GLU A 479 8.17 -2.53 -27.73
CA GLU A 479 6.80 -3.05 -27.63
C GLU A 479 6.05 -2.49 -26.43
N GLU A 480 6.76 -1.88 -25.49
CA GLU A 480 6.24 -1.27 -24.27
C GLU A 480 5.59 0.12 -24.50
N HIS A 481 5.62 0.69 -25.72
CA HIS A 481 4.97 1.98 -26.00
C HIS A 481 3.44 1.97 -25.78
N THR A 482 2.81 0.78 -25.84
CA THR A 482 1.39 0.56 -25.51
C THR A 482 1.19 0.06 -24.08
N SER A 483 2.27 -0.09 -23.30
CA SER A 483 2.22 -0.56 -21.93
C SER A 483 1.97 0.59 -20.96
N GLU A 484 1.32 0.27 -19.86
CA GLU A 484 1.16 1.17 -18.72
C GLU A 484 2.44 1.19 -17.87
N LEU A 485 2.70 2.29 -17.14
CA LEU A 485 3.79 2.33 -16.17
C LEU A 485 3.62 1.32 -15.02
N GLN A 486 2.39 0.85 -14.77
CA GLN A 486 2.07 -0.20 -13.80
C GLN A 486 2.30 -1.61 -14.35
N SER A 487 2.49 -1.78 -15.66
CA SER A 487 2.79 -3.07 -16.26
C SER A 487 4.08 -3.64 -15.69
N HIS A 488 4.09 -4.96 -15.45
CA HIS A 488 5.30 -5.63 -15.01
C HIS A 488 6.31 -5.67 -16.16
N THR A 489 7.56 -5.43 -15.85
CA THR A 489 8.66 -5.63 -16.84
C THR A 489 8.75 -7.10 -17.18
N ASN A 490 8.63 -7.43 -18.45
CA ASN A 490 8.83 -8.78 -18.97
C ASN A 490 10.30 -9.20 -18.92
#